data_e0ba97479bed8f28cac1319e3cd2bc8a
#
_entry.id   e0ba97479bed8f28cac1319e3cd2bc8a
#
_cell.length_a   1.000
_cell.length_b   1.000
_cell.length_c   1.000
_cell.angle_alpha   90.00
_cell.angle_beta   90.00
_cell.angle_gamma   90.00
#
_symmetry.space_group_name_H-M   'P 1'
#
loop_
_entity.id
_entity.type
_entity.pdbx_description
1 polymer ?
#
loop_
_entity_poly.entity_id
_entity_poly.type
_entity_poly.pdbx_seq_one_letter_code
_entity_poly.pdbx_strand_id
1 'polypeptide(L)'
;APLSIPEKLVSVVNAFRPEKEEAVITDVLERKENIVMHDKICKKIVEVAVPILAEIVQEGIAQGIFSCTHIEERVKMLLVTSQHMFDYGNFGEKDVEVYIDMLEKSLGAKSGTMQFISQVLVEGAKE
;
A
#
# COMPACT_ATOMS: atom_id res chain seq x y z
N ALA A 1 -5.82 23.12 5.49
CA ALA A 1 -5.94 22.32 6.70
C ALA A 1 -5.22 20.99 6.54
N PRO A 2 -4.59 20.48 7.58
CA PRO A 2 -3.89 19.21 7.47
C PRO A 2 -4.87 18.06 7.23
N LEU A 3 -4.44 17.11 6.42
CA LEU A 3 -5.24 15.92 6.16
C LEU A 3 -5.25 15.01 7.38
N SER A 4 -6.33 14.25 7.52
CA SER A 4 -6.40 13.21 8.55
C SER A 4 -5.42 12.09 8.20
N ILE A 5 -5.12 11.23 9.16
CA ILE A 5 -4.23 10.09 8.92
C ILE A 5 -4.75 9.19 7.80
N PRO A 6 -6.04 8.78 7.79
CA PRO A 6 -6.55 8.01 6.65
C PRO A 6 -6.41 8.72 5.31
N GLU A 7 -6.67 10.02 5.26
CA GLU A 7 -6.53 10.79 4.02
C GLU A 7 -5.09 10.83 3.53
N LYS A 8 -4.13 10.97 4.44
CA LYS A 8 -2.71 10.94 4.10
C LYS A 8 -2.30 9.60 3.52
N LEU A 9 -2.75 8.51 4.13
CA LEU A 9 -2.44 7.16 3.65
C LEU A 9 -2.99 6.92 2.25
N VAL A 10 -4.24 7.32 2.02
CA VAL A 10 -4.86 7.18 0.70
C VAL A 10 -4.11 8.02 -0.33
N SER A 11 -3.72 9.24 0.02
CA SER A 11 -2.97 10.12 -0.88
C SER A 11 -1.64 9.49 -1.31
N VAL A 12 -0.92 8.90 -0.36
CA VAL A 12 0.37 8.27 -0.67
C VAL A 12 0.16 7.06 -1.58
N VAL A 13 -0.82 6.22 -1.27
CA VAL A 13 -1.10 5.03 -2.09
C VAL A 13 -1.45 5.44 -3.52
N ASN A 14 -2.30 6.45 -3.67
CA ASN A 14 -2.69 6.93 -5.00
C ASN A 14 -1.52 7.54 -5.76
N ALA A 15 -0.61 8.21 -5.05
CA ALA A 15 0.55 8.84 -5.69
C ALA A 15 1.51 7.80 -6.31
N PHE A 16 1.56 6.61 -5.75
CA PHE A 16 2.45 5.55 -6.25
C PHE A 16 1.73 4.52 -7.12
N ARG A 17 0.45 4.73 -7.41
CA ARG A 17 -0.30 3.84 -8.28
C ARG A 17 -0.02 4.20 -9.74
N PRO A 18 0.25 3.21 -10.61
CA PRO A 18 0.44 3.51 -12.04
C PRO A 18 -0.88 3.98 -12.64
N GLU A 19 -0.79 4.90 -13.59
CA GLU A 19 -1.97 5.35 -14.30
C GLU A 19 -2.46 4.25 -15.24
N LYS A 20 -3.76 4.30 -15.56
CA LYS A 20 -4.40 3.30 -16.39
C LYS A 20 -3.70 3.14 -17.74
N GLU A 21 -3.28 4.24 -18.32
CA GLU A 21 -2.58 4.22 -19.62
C GLU A 21 -1.25 3.47 -19.51
N GLU A 22 -0.52 3.71 -18.45
CA GLU A 22 0.76 3.02 -18.21
C GLU A 22 0.54 1.52 -18.01
N ALA A 23 -0.52 1.15 -17.32
CA ALA A 23 -0.84 -0.25 -17.10
C ALA A 23 -1.17 -0.95 -18.41
N VAL A 24 -1.92 -0.29 -19.30
CA VAL A 24 -2.27 -0.85 -20.61
C VAL A 24 -1.02 -1.04 -21.46
N ILE A 25 -0.15 -0.04 -21.47
CA ILE A 25 1.09 -0.12 -22.23
C ILE A 25 1.96 -1.27 -21.70
N THR A 26 2.04 -1.41 -20.39
CA THR A 26 2.81 -2.49 -19.76
C THR A 26 2.29 -3.86 -20.21
N ASP A 27 0.96 -4.04 -20.21
CA ASP A 27 0.35 -5.28 -20.65
C ASP A 27 0.68 -5.61 -22.12
N VAL A 28 0.60 -4.60 -22.97
CA VAL A 28 0.87 -4.79 -24.40
C VAL A 28 2.33 -5.14 -24.65
N LEU A 29 3.21 -4.51 -23.89
CA LEU A 29 4.66 -4.72 -24.04
C LEU A 29 5.21 -5.79 -23.11
N GLU A 30 4.37 -6.62 -22.53
CA GLU A 30 4.79 -7.64 -21.58
C GLU A 30 5.82 -8.58 -22.16
N ARG A 31 7.03 -8.48 -21.65
CA ARG A 31 8.18 -9.29 -22.06
C ARG A 31 9.07 -9.44 -20.84
N LYS A 32 10.07 -10.31 -20.95
CA LYS A 32 11.03 -10.54 -19.85
C LYS A 32 11.68 -9.26 -19.37
N GLU A 33 12.04 -8.39 -20.28
CA GLU A 33 12.66 -7.10 -19.96
C GLU A 33 11.76 -6.24 -19.13
N ASN A 34 10.47 -6.24 -19.46
CA ASN A 34 9.47 -5.45 -18.74
C ASN A 34 9.23 -5.98 -17.34
N ILE A 35 9.33 -7.30 -17.16
CA ILE A 35 9.20 -7.90 -15.83
C ILE A 35 10.33 -7.41 -14.93
N VAL A 36 11.57 -7.40 -15.46
CA VAL A 36 12.72 -6.90 -14.70
C VAL A 36 12.55 -5.41 -14.35
N MET A 37 12.08 -4.63 -15.32
CA MET A 37 11.84 -3.21 -15.10
C MET A 37 10.75 -2.99 -14.06
N HIS A 38 9.68 -3.76 -14.11
CA HIS A 38 8.61 -3.69 -13.12
C HIS A 38 9.14 -3.96 -11.71
N ASP A 39 9.98 -4.97 -11.57
CA ASP A 39 10.60 -5.30 -10.28
C ASP A 39 11.44 -4.14 -9.76
N LYS A 40 12.22 -3.51 -10.62
CA LYS A 40 13.02 -2.34 -10.23
C LYS A 40 12.16 -1.17 -9.79
N ILE A 41 11.06 -0.94 -10.51
CA ILE A 41 10.11 0.13 -10.16
C ILE A 41 9.50 -0.14 -8.80
N CYS A 42 9.06 -1.37 -8.55
CA CYS A 42 8.48 -1.75 -7.26
C CYS A 42 9.46 -1.54 -6.12
N LYS A 43 10.72 -1.92 -6.31
CA LYS A 43 11.76 -1.71 -5.30
C LYS A 43 12.00 -0.23 -5.05
N LYS A 44 12.00 0.57 -6.11
CA LYS A 44 12.18 2.03 -5.97
C LYS A 44 11.01 2.66 -5.23
N ILE A 45 9.79 2.19 -5.52
CA ILE A 45 8.60 2.67 -4.79
C ILE A 45 8.74 2.39 -3.31
N VAL A 46 9.21 1.19 -2.93
CA VAL A 46 9.42 0.86 -1.53
C VAL A 46 10.43 1.82 -0.89
N GLU A 47 11.56 2.06 -1.55
CA GLU A 47 12.58 2.98 -1.02
C GLU A 47 12.03 4.38 -0.75
N VAL A 48 11.21 4.89 -1.65
CA VAL A 48 10.68 6.25 -1.55
C VAL A 48 9.49 6.32 -0.59
N ALA A 49 8.59 5.34 -0.68
CA ALA A 49 7.33 5.38 0.08
C ALA A 49 7.49 5.03 1.55
N VAL A 50 8.43 4.14 1.90
CA VAL A 50 8.58 3.70 3.29
C VAL A 50 8.83 4.85 4.25
N PRO A 51 9.79 5.77 3.99
CA PRO A 51 9.99 6.90 4.90
C PRO A 51 8.75 7.78 5.05
N ILE A 52 8.03 8.00 3.96
CA ILE A 52 6.82 8.83 3.97
C ILE A 52 5.73 8.18 4.80
N LEU A 53 5.48 6.90 4.56
CA LEU A 53 4.47 6.15 5.31
C LEU A 53 4.85 6.03 6.79
N ALA A 54 6.13 5.81 7.08
CA ALA A 54 6.61 5.73 8.47
C ALA A 54 6.33 7.03 9.22
N GLU A 55 6.52 8.17 8.56
CA GLU A 55 6.23 9.46 9.14
C GLU A 55 4.75 9.62 9.48
N ILE A 56 3.89 9.17 8.57
CA ILE A 56 2.43 9.20 8.80
C ILE A 56 2.05 8.29 9.96
N VAL A 57 2.64 7.11 10.06
CA VAL A 57 2.39 6.20 11.17
C VAL A 57 2.84 6.83 12.49
N GLN A 58 3.98 7.51 12.50
CA GLN A 58 4.45 8.22 13.70
C GLN A 58 3.46 9.30 14.14
N GLU A 59 2.89 10.04 13.19
CA GLU A 59 1.84 11.01 13.50
C GLU A 59 0.62 10.32 14.10
N GLY A 60 0.25 9.15 13.55
CA GLY A 60 -0.85 8.36 14.08
C GLY A 60 -0.60 7.87 15.49
N ILE A 61 0.64 7.51 15.81
CA ILE A 61 1.00 7.11 17.17
C ILE A 61 0.84 8.30 18.11
N ALA A 62 1.30 9.48 17.71
CA ALA A 62 1.18 10.69 18.51
C ALA A 62 -0.28 11.05 18.77
N GLN A 63 -1.19 10.74 17.84
CA GLN A 63 -2.62 11.00 17.97
C GLN A 63 -3.39 9.87 18.66
N GLY A 64 -2.70 8.79 19.02
CA GLY A 64 -3.34 7.65 19.67
C GLY A 64 -4.06 6.69 18.74
N ILE A 65 -3.88 6.85 17.43
CA ILE A 65 -4.52 5.99 16.42
C ILE A 65 -3.76 4.68 16.25
N PHE A 66 -2.44 4.74 16.28
CA PHE A 66 -1.56 3.58 16.13
C PHE A 66 -0.70 3.37 17.38
N SER A 67 -0.23 2.15 17.56
CA SER A 67 0.68 1.81 18.66
C SER A 67 1.55 0.64 18.23
N CYS A 68 2.77 0.93 17.81
CA CYS A 68 3.69 -0.12 17.39
C CYS A 68 5.14 0.35 17.48
N THR A 69 6.04 -0.62 17.40
CA THR A 69 7.48 -0.37 17.33
C THR A 69 8.00 -0.81 15.96
N HIS A 70 9.25 -0.49 15.66
CA HIS A 70 9.87 -0.89 14.39
C HIS A 70 9.05 -0.45 13.18
N ILE A 71 8.70 0.83 13.16
CA ILE A 71 7.76 1.39 12.20
C ILE A 71 8.19 1.16 10.75
N GLU A 72 9.43 1.49 10.42
CA GLU A 72 9.91 1.36 9.04
C GLU A 72 9.87 -0.08 8.55
N GLU A 73 10.29 -1.02 9.39
CA GLU A 73 10.29 -2.43 9.05
C GLU A 73 8.88 -2.96 8.82
N ARG A 74 7.94 -2.56 9.69
CA ARG A 74 6.53 -2.95 9.53
C ARG A 74 5.94 -2.39 8.25
N VAL A 75 6.16 -1.11 8.00
CA VAL A 75 5.66 -0.44 6.80
C VAL A 75 6.24 -1.09 5.55
N LYS A 76 7.54 -1.37 5.56
CA LYS A 76 8.20 -2.01 4.42
C LYS A 76 7.59 -3.38 4.12
N MET A 77 7.42 -4.22 5.13
CA MET A 77 6.86 -5.55 4.94
C MET A 77 5.43 -5.51 4.44
N LEU A 78 4.62 -4.61 4.98
CA LEU A 78 3.25 -4.45 4.54
C LEU A 78 3.16 -3.96 3.11
N LEU A 79 4.02 -3.02 2.74
CA LEU A 79 4.04 -2.48 1.38
C LEU A 79 4.49 -3.54 0.37
N VAL A 80 5.56 -4.26 0.66
CA VAL A 80 6.06 -5.33 -0.21
C VAL A 80 4.99 -6.42 -0.38
N THR A 81 4.31 -6.77 0.71
CA THR A 81 3.22 -7.74 0.65
C THR A 81 2.10 -7.25 -0.27
N SER A 82 1.72 -5.97 -0.14
CA SER A 82 0.66 -5.42 -0.98
C SER A 82 1.05 -5.45 -2.46
N GLN A 83 2.29 -5.14 -2.78
CA GLN A 83 2.77 -5.20 -4.16
C GLN A 83 2.67 -6.60 -4.72
N HIS A 84 3.11 -7.59 -3.95
CA HIS A 84 3.10 -8.97 -4.40
C HIS A 84 1.68 -9.52 -4.52
N MET A 85 0.81 -9.19 -3.56
CA MET A 85 -0.54 -9.77 -3.52
C MET A 85 -1.53 -9.07 -4.45
N PHE A 86 -1.43 -7.76 -4.60
CA PHE A 86 -2.50 -6.99 -5.23
C PHE A 86 -2.15 -6.34 -6.57
N ASP A 87 -0.87 -6.21 -6.90
CA ASP A 87 -0.47 -5.56 -8.16
C ASP A 87 -0.91 -6.33 -9.40
N TYR A 88 -1.05 -7.64 -9.28
CA TYR A 88 -1.40 -8.50 -10.42
C TYR A 88 -2.89 -8.81 -10.49
N GLY A 89 -3.69 -8.25 -9.59
CA GLY A 89 -5.12 -8.45 -9.60
C GLY A 89 -5.60 -9.86 -9.27
N ASN A 90 -4.70 -10.71 -8.83
CA ASN A 90 -5.01 -12.12 -8.55
C ASN A 90 -5.27 -12.33 -7.06
N PHE A 91 -6.37 -11.77 -6.58
CA PHE A 91 -6.72 -11.88 -5.16
C PHE A 91 -8.24 -11.87 -4.98
N GLY A 92 -8.71 -12.41 -3.86
CA GLY A 92 -10.13 -12.46 -3.52
C GLY A 92 -10.46 -11.55 -2.34
N GLU A 93 -11.75 -11.51 -1.99
CA GLU A 93 -12.22 -10.71 -0.87
C GLU A 93 -11.56 -11.08 0.44
N LYS A 94 -11.34 -12.37 0.66
CA LYS A 94 -10.71 -12.85 1.89
C LYS A 94 -9.26 -12.37 2.00
N ASP A 95 -8.55 -12.30 0.88
CA ASP A 95 -7.19 -11.77 0.87
C ASP A 95 -7.17 -10.32 1.34
N VAL A 96 -8.11 -9.52 0.86
CA VAL A 96 -8.24 -8.12 1.27
C VAL A 96 -8.56 -8.02 2.75
N GLU A 97 -9.53 -8.81 3.23
CA GLU A 97 -9.92 -8.80 4.64
C GLU A 97 -8.74 -9.15 5.56
N VAL A 98 -8.01 -10.20 5.22
CA VAL A 98 -6.87 -10.65 6.03
C VAL A 98 -5.75 -9.61 5.99
N TYR A 99 -5.50 -9.05 4.83
CA TYR A 99 -4.44 -8.03 4.71
C TYR A 99 -4.76 -6.82 5.61
N ILE A 100 -6.00 -6.36 5.58
CA ILE A 100 -6.41 -5.22 6.42
C ILE A 100 -6.32 -5.57 7.90
N ASP A 101 -6.73 -6.78 8.28
CA ASP A 101 -6.60 -7.27 9.65
C ASP A 101 -5.13 -7.25 10.10
N MET A 102 -4.23 -7.70 9.23
CA MET A 102 -2.80 -7.69 9.50
C MET A 102 -2.26 -6.28 9.63
N LEU A 103 -2.74 -5.35 8.79
CA LEU A 103 -2.39 -3.94 8.90
C LEU A 103 -2.77 -3.39 10.27
N GLU A 104 -4.01 -3.62 10.68
CA GLU A 104 -4.51 -3.11 11.94
C GLU A 104 -3.74 -3.68 13.11
N LYS A 105 -3.51 -4.97 13.11
CA LYS A 105 -2.79 -5.63 14.20
C LYS A 105 -1.31 -5.23 14.23
N SER A 106 -0.69 -5.14 13.06
CA SER A 106 0.72 -4.76 12.98
C SER A 106 0.94 -3.33 13.46
N LEU A 107 0.06 -2.41 13.10
CA LEU A 107 0.20 -1.01 13.48
C LEU A 107 -0.45 -0.68 14.82
N GLY A 108 -1.10 -1.65 15.45
CA GLY A 108 -1.76 -1.42 16.73
C GLY A 108 -3.01 -0.57 16.62
N ALA A 109 -3.67 -0.59 15.46
CA ALA A 109 -4.91 0.15 15.24
C ALA A 109 -6.10 -0.68 15.72
N LYS A 110 -7.19 0.00 16.06
CA LYS A 110 -8.41 -0.69 16.44
C LYS A 110 -9.01 -1.40 15.25
N SER A 111 -9.62 -2.57 15.49
CA SER A 111 -10.27 -3.34 14.45
C SER A 111 -11.32 -2.50 13.72
N GLY A 112 -11.29 -2.53 12.41
CA GLY A 112 -12.22 -1.80 11.56
C GLY A 112 -11.79 -0.40 11.16
N THR A 113 -10.74 0.17 11.79
CA THR A 113 -10.32 1.54 11.51
C THR A 113 -9.60 1.68 10.16
N MET A 114 -9.08 0.59 9.62
CA MET A 114 -8.34 0.61 8.36
C MET A 114 -9.16 0.07 7.18
N GLN A 115 -10.46 -0.09 7.35
CA GLN A 115 -11.31 -0.65 6.28
C GLN A 115 -11.35 0.22 5.03
N PHE A 116 -11.05 1.50 5.13
CA PHE A 116 -10.97 2.39 3.96
C PHE A 116 -9.95 1.91 2.93
N ILE A 117 -8.94 1.16 3.37
CA ILE A 117 -7.91 0.61 2.49
C ILE A 117 -8.52 -0.40 1.49
N SER A 118 -9.60 -1.09 1.88
CA SER A 118 -10.21 -2.09 1.00
C SER A 118 -10.66 -1.50 -0.33
N GLN A 119 -11.22 -0.30 -0.31
CA GLN A 119 -11.65 0.38 -1.54
C GLN A 119 -10.46 0.70 -2.44
N VAL A 120 -9.36 1.15 -1.84
CA VAL A 120 -8.17 1.48 -2.59
C VAL A 120 -7.61 0.25 -3.32
N LEU A 121 -7.56 -0.88 -2.62
CA LEU A 121 -7.06 -2.13 -3.20
C LEU A 121 -7.98 -2.64 -4.32
N VAL A 122 -9.28 -2.63 -4.08
CA VAL A 122 -10.26 -3.12 -5.05
C VAL A 122 -10.28 -2.22 -6.30
N GLU A 123 -10.27 -0.91 -6.12
CA GLU A 123 -10.24 0.03 -7.24
C GLU A 123 -8.99 -0.15 -8.09
N GLY A 124 -7.84 -0.38 -7.46
CA GLY A 124 -6.61 -0.64 -8.17
C GLY A 124 -6.69 -1.89 -9.03
N ALA A 125 -7.36 -2.93 -8.55
CA ALA A 125 -7.49 -4.18 -9.28
C ALA A 125 -8.42 -4.08 -10.49
N LYS A 126 -9.43 -3.21 -10.41
CA LYS A 126 -10.40 -3.05 -11.50
C LYS A 126 -9.86 -2.23 -12.66
N GLU A 127 -8.85 -1.46 -12.40
CA GLU A 127 -8.22 -0.64 -13.43
C GLU A 127 -7.06 -1.37 -14.10
#